data_b35b3de71d4b099f1dca1b6492937697
#
_entry.id   b35b3de71d4b099f1dca1b6492937697
#
_cell.length_a   1.000
_cell.length_b   1.000
_cell.length_c   1.000
_cell.angle_alpha   90.00
_cell.angle_beta   90.00
_cell.angle_gamma   90.00
#
_symmetry.space_group_name_H-M   'P 1'
#
loop_
_entity.id
_entity.type
_entity.pdbx_description
1 polymer ?
#
loop_
_entity_poly.entity_id
_entity_poly.type
_entity_poly.pdbx_seq_one_letter_code
_entity_poly.pdbx_strand_id
1 'polypeptide(L)'
;MSNVIIIGNGPAGVSASLYTARAGVETTIIGSGLGALGKAEKIENYYGFAEPVDAKELVAAGIAQAKRAGVNYIEDEVVGIGFGQKLIVSTKTNSYEVDYVVLSTGASRSTPPIPGLRELEGHGVSYCAVCDAFFYRGKDVAVLGSGEYAMHEAGELLPVVGSVTILTNGAELTGVLPEGAKLDTRKIAAFEGDGVVEKVTFEDGESLAISGVFVAVGVAGSTDLAKKLGAATEGNRILVDEKMATNVPGLYAAGDCTGGMLQIAKAVYQGAQAGTSIVAEIRKKK
;
A
#
# COMPACT_ATOMS: atom_id res chain seq x y z
N MET A 1 -11.33 22.85 8.73
CA MET A 1 -11.25 22.79 7.26
C MET A 1 -11.08 21.32 6.89
N SER A 2 -11.64 20.89 5.76
CA SER A 2 -11.42 19.51 5.31
C SER A 2 -10.00 19.35 4.80
N ASN A 3 -9.39 18.20 5.07
CA ASN A 3 -8.04 17.85 4.66
C ASN A 3 -8.02 16.54 3.86
N VAL A 4 -7.03 16.40 2.99
CA VAL A 4 -6.84 15.26 2.09
C VAL A 4 -5.42 14.76 2.20
N ILE A 5 -5.26 13.45 2.43
CA ILE A 5 -3.98 12.77 2.26
C ILE A 5 -4.02 11.94 0.98
N ILE A 6 -2.98 12.08 0.17
CA ILE A 6 -2.77 11.32 -1.05
C ILE A 6 -1.58 10.41 -0.83
N ILE A 7 -1.81 9.10 -0.90
CA ILE A 7 -0.79 8.09 -0.68
C ILE A 7 -0.23 7.67 -2.04
N GLY A 8 0.99 8.10 -2.32
CA GLY A 8 1.69 7.88 -3.58
C GLY A 8 1.95 9.18 -4.37
N ASN A 9 3.20 9.36 -4.78
CA ASN A 9 3.74 10.54 -5.46
C ASN A 9 3.89 10.36 -6.98
N GLY A 10 3.26 9.33 -7.52
CA GLY A 10 3.20 9.08 -8.96
C GLY A 10 2.19 10.00 -9.69
N PRO A 11 2.03 9.79 -11.02
CA PRO A 11 1.17 10.65 -11.85
C PRO A 11 -0.28 10.79 -11.34
N ALA A 12 -0.86 9.72 -10.79
CA ALA A 12 -2.22 9.77 -10.25
C ALA A 12 -2.31 10.64 -9.00
N GLY A 13 -1.40 10.44 -8.03
CA GLY A 13 -1.40 11.20 -6.78
C GLY A 13 -1.09 12.67 -7.01
N VAL A 14 -0.06 12.97 -7.80
CA VAL A 14 0.25 14.36 -8.16
C VAL A 14 -0.94 15.02 -8.85
N SER A 15 -1.56 14.35 -9.83
CA SER A 15 -2.73 14.89 -10.52
C SER A 15 -3.88 15.19 -9.56
N ALA A 16 -4.23 14.26 -8.65
CA ALA A 16 -5.28 14.48 -7.65
C ALA A 16 -4.98 15.70 -6.77
N SER A 17 -3.72 15.85 -6.32
CA SER A 17 -3.29 16.94 -5.45
C SER A 17 -3.46 18.33 -6.08
N LEU A 18 -3.23 18.44 -7.39
CA LEU A 18 -3.37 19.70 -8.10
C LEU A 18 -4.82 20.22 -8.09
N TYR A 19 -5.80 19.33 -8.17
CA TYR A 19 -7.22 19.72 -8.15
C TYR A 19 -7.70 20.07 -6.75
N THR A 20 -7.28 19.30 -5.73
CA THR A 20 -7.66 19.60 -4.34
C THR A 20 -7.00 20.88 -3.83
N ALA A 21 -5.69 21.06 -4.05
CA ALA A 21 -4.97 22.26 -3.62
C ALA A 21 -5.49 23.53 -4.32
N ARG A 22 -5.74 23.49 -5.63
CA ARG A 22 -6.31 24.64 -6.38
C ARG A 22 -7.71 25.03 -5.92
N ALA A 23 -8.44 24.11 -5.30
CA ALA A 23 -9.74 24.39 -4.69
C ALA A 23 -9.63 24.90 -3.24
N GLY A 24 -8.42 25.11 -2.71
CA GLY A 24 -8.19 25.61 -1.35
C GLY A 24 -8.38 24.51 -0.29
N VAL A 25 -8.30 23.24 -0.66
CA VAL A 25 -8.34 22.12 0.30
C VAL A 25 -6.92 21.85 0.79
N GLU A 26 -6.75 21.72 2.10
CA GLU A 26 -5.48 21.30 2.70
C GLU A 26 -5.10 19.92 2.17
N THR A 27 -4.00 19.85 1.43
CA THR A 27 -3.62 18.65 0.68
C THR A 27 -2.19 18.25 1.00
N THR A 28 -2.00 17.00 1.39
CA THR A 28 -0.69 16.40 1.64
C THR A 28 -0.49 15.19 0.75
N ILE A 29 0.64 15.10 0.06
CA ILE A 29 1.11 13.86 -0.58
C ILE A 29 2.10 13.20 0.37
N ILE A 30 1.90 11.90 0.63
CA ILE A 30 2.87 11.05 1.32
C ILE A 30 3.34 9.99 0.33
N GLY A 31 4.65 9.90 0.11
CA GLY A 31 5.22 8.91 -0.79
C GLY A 31 6.73 8.99 -0.88
N SER A 32 7.35 7.95 -1.38
CA SER A 32 8.79 7.83 -1.54
C SER A 32 9.15 7.17 -2.86
N GLY A 33 10.36 7.46 -3.34
CA GLY A 33 10.92 6.86 -4.55
C GLY A 33 10.16 7.21 -5.84
N LEU A 34 10.45 6.43 -6.88
CA LEU A 34 9.98 6.69 -8.25
C LEU A 34 8.78 5.80 -8.66
N GLY A 35 8.37 4.86 -7.81
CA GLY A 35 7.31 3.91 -8.12
C GLY A 35 7.57 3.10 -9.40
N ALA A 36 6.52 2.83 -10.16
CA ALA A 36 6.62 2.08 -11.42
C ALA A 36 7.47 2.81 -12.49
N LEU A 37 7.48 4.14 -12.47
CA LEU A 37 8.27 4.96 -13.41
C LEU A 37 9.78 4.80 -13.21
N GLY A 38 10.23 4.40 -12.02
CA GLY A 38 11.64 4.09 -11.79
C GLY A 38 12.19 2.91 -12.59
N LYS A 39 11.31 2.10 -13.21
CA LYS A 39 11.68 0.97 -14.08
C LYS A 39 11.81 1.36 -15.54
N ALA A 40 11.35 2.55 -15.92
CA ALA A 40 11.44 3.07 -17.28
C ALA A 40 12.59 4.08 -17.37
N GLU A 41 13.37 4.04 -18.42
CA GLU A 41 14.40 5.04 -18.69
C GLU A 41 13.76 6.27 -19.34
N LYS A 42 12.98 6.05 -20.40
CA LYS A 42 12.32 7.11 -21.17
C LYS A 42 10.84 6.84 -21.37
N ILE A 43 10.07 7.91 -21.47
CA ILE A 43 8.64 7.92 -21.75
C ILE A 43 8.42 8.61 -23.10
N GLU A 44 7.87 7.87 -24.06
CA GLU A 44 7.66 8.35 -25.44
C GLU A 44 6.19 8.59 -25.79
N ASN A 45 5.29 7.97 -25.03
CA ASN A 45 3.86 7.93 -25.32
C ASN A 45 3.00 8.79 -24.37
N TYR A 46 3.59 9.80 -23.74
CA TYR A 46 2.84 10.75 -22.94
C TYR A 46 2.74 12.10 -23.65
N TYR A 47 1.50 12.56 -23.83
CA TYR A 47 1.21 13.79 -24.58
C TYR A 47 1.91 15.03 -24.00
N GLY A 48 2.45 15.87 -24.88
CA GLY A 48 2.99 17.18 -24.54
C GLY A 48 4.52 17.29 -24.60
N PHE A 49 5.22 16.21 -24.93
CA PHE A 49 6.67 16.20 -25.11
C PHE A 49 7.02 15.95 -26.59
N ALA A 50 7.86 16.81 -27.15
CA ALA A 50 8.35 16.65 -28.52
C ALA A 50 9.41 15.54 -28.62
N GLU A 51 10.18 15.38 -27.56
CA GLU A 51 11.22 14.36 -27.42
C GLU A 51 10.89 13.42 -26.25
N PRO A 52 11.40 12.18 -26.23
CA PRO A 52 11.22 11.29 -25.10
C PRO A 52 11.70 11.91 -23.78
N VAL A 53 10.86 11.92 -22.77
CA VAL A 53 11.20 12.49 -21.46
C VAL A 53 11.76 11.41 -20.53
N ASP A 54 12.80 11.75 -19.76
CA ASP A 54 13.31 10.88 -18.70
C ASP A 54 12.25 10.66 -17.63
N ALA A 55 12.07 9.40 -17.22
CA ALA A 55 11.04 9.05 -16.25
C ALA A 55 11.26 9.67 -14.87
N LYS A 56 12.52 9.82 -14.44
CA LYS A 56 12.89 10.46 -13.15
C LYS A 56 12.62 11.95 -13.21
N GLU A 57 12.95 12.60 -14.33
CA GLU A 57 12.66 14.02 -14.55
C GLU A 57 11.16 14.29 -14.55
N LEU A 58 10.36 13.41 -15.17
CA LEU A 58 8.91 13.53 -15.15
C LEU A 58 8.32 13.46 -13.74
N VAL A 59 8.79 12.51 -12.91
CA VAL A 59 8.37 12.39 -11.51
C VAL A 59 8.80 13.63 -10.71
N ALA A 60 10.04 14.07 -10.86
CA ALA A 60 10.56 15.25 -10.17
C ALA A 60 9.77 16.52 -10.55
N ALA A 61 9.48 16.69 -11.83
CA ALA A 61 8.67 17.82 -12.34
C ALA A 61 7.24 17.78 -11.76
N GLY A 62 6.62 16.61 -11.66
CA GLY A 62 5.31 16.43 -11.04
C GLY A 62 5.30 16.82 -9.57
N ILE A 63 6.27 16.38 -8.78
CA ILE A 63 6.42 16.73 -7.36
C ILE A 63 6.66 18.25 -7.20
N ALA A 64 7.52 18.82 -8.03
CA ALA A 64 7.77 20.27 -8.03
C ALA A 64 6.50 21.07 -8.38
N GLN A 65 5.69 20.58 -9.32
CA GLN A 65 4.42 21.16 -9.67
C GLN A 65 3.43 21.15 -8.50
N ALA A 66 3.33 20.01 -7.77
CA ALA A 66 2.47 19.91 -6.60
C ALA A 66 2.90 20.88 -5.49
N LYS A 67 4.20 20.92 -5.16
CA LYS A 67 4.75 21.86 -4.16
C LYS A 67 4.47 23.32 -4.52
N ARG A 68 4.65 23.71 -5.79
CA ARG A 68 4.32 25.05 -6.29
C ARG A 68 2.83 25.38 -6.16
N ALA A 69 1.94 24.38 -6.26
CA ALA A 69 0.51 24.53 -6.05
C ALA A 69 0.09 24.62 -4.59
N GLY A 70 1.03 24.59 -3.65
CA GLY A 70 0.77 24.65 -2.20
C GLY A 70 0.49 23.30 -1.54
N VAL A 71 0.78 22.19 -2.22
CA VAL A 71 0.66 20.85 -1.66
C VAL A 71 1.82 20.59 -0.68
N ASN A 72 1.50 20.13 0.53
CA ASN A 72 2.50 19.61 1.46
C ASN A 72 3.01 18.25 0.96
N TYR A 73 4.31 18.07 0.84
CA TYR A 73 4.93 16.83 0.40
C TYR A 73 5.77 16.26 1.52
N ILE A 74 5.42 15.05 1.93
CA ILE A 74 6.13 14.29 2.97
C ILE A 74 6.76 13.07 2.31
N GLU A 75 8.09 13.00 2.37
CA GLU A 75 8.83 11.83 1.93
C GLU A 75 8.86 10.82 3.09
N ASP A 76 7.87 9.92 3.09
CA ASP A 76 7.72 8.88 4.11
C ASP A 76 6.99 7.67 3.51
N GLU A 77 6.97 6.57 4.26
CA GLU A 77 6.27 5.35 3.89
C GLU A 77 5.01 5.20 4.74
N VAL A 78 3.86 5.01 4.07
CA VAL A 78 2.63 4.65 4.74
C VAL A 78 2.66 3.15 5.04
N VAL A 79 2.56 2.80 6.31
CA VAL A 79 2.59 1.42 6.81
C VAL A 79 1.21 0.90 7.20
N GLY A 80 0.27 1.80 7.47
CA GLY A 80 -1.08 1.43 7.87
C GLY A 80 -2.13 2.48 7.55
N ILE A 81 -3.38 2.04 7.55
CA ILE A 81 -4.56 2.89 7.45
C ILE A 81 -5.66 2.30 8.33
N GLY A 82 -6.45 3.14 8.98
CA GLY A 82 -7.49 2.71 9.89
C GLY A 82 -8.63 3.72 10.05
N PHE A 83 -9.54 3.42 10.94
CA PHE A 83 -10.65 4.28 11.32
C PHE A 83 -10.49 4.78 12.77
N GLY A 84 -10.76 6.06 12.98
CA GLY A 84 -11.05 6.69 14.26
C GLY A 84 -12.35 7.49 14.14
N GLN A 85 -12.35 8.73 14.58
CA GLN A 85 -13.43 9.68 14.23
C GLN A 85 -13.38 10.05 12.74
N LYS A 86 -12.18 9.97 12.14
CA LYS A 86 -11.88 10.14 10.72
C LYS A 86 -11.05 8.96 10.25
N LEU A 87 -10.63 9.00 8.98
CA LEU A 87 -9.59 8.10 8.49
C LEU A 87 -8.26 8.42 9.17
N ILE A 88 -7.50 7.39 9.51
CA ILE A 88 -6.17 7.50 10.12
C ILE A 88 -5.17 6.93 9.13
N VAL A 89 -4.14 7.70 8.78
CA VAL A 89 -3.02 7.26 7.95
C VAL A 89 -1.76 7.21 8.81
N SER A 90 -1.19 6.03 8.97
CA SER A 90 0.02 5.81 9.75
C SER A 90 1.22 5.65 8.83
N THR A 91 2.26 6.44 9.09
CA THR A 91 3.57 6.33 8.44
C THR A 91 4.59 5.73 9.41
N LYS A 92 5.83 5.54 8.97
CA LYS A 92 6.92 5.11 9.84
C LYS A 92 7.14 6.04 11.03
N THR A 93 6.86 7.32 10.85
CA THR A 93 7.23 8.36 11.83
C THR A 93 6.05 9.01 12.51
N ASN A 94 4.88 9.04 11.89
CA ASN A 94 3.72 9.79 12.35
C ASN A 94 2.38 9.10 12.03
N SER A 95 1.32 9.60 12.67
CA SER A 95 -0.07 9.25 12.37
C SER A 95 -0.89 10.52 12.12
N TYR A 96 -1.76 10.49 11.13
CA TYR A 96 -2.53 11.64 10.64
C TYR A 96 -4.02 11.31 10.60
N GLU A 97 -4.86 12.12 11.22
CA GLU A 97 -6.31 12.08 11.04
C GLU A 97 -6.73 12.94 9.85
N VAL A 98 -7.56 12.39 8.95
CA VAL A 98 -7.88 13.01 7.67
C VAL A 98 -9.31 12.72 7.22
N ASP A 99 -9.95 13.71 6.57
CA ASP A 99 -11.31 13.56 6.07
C ASP A 99 -11.38 12.69 4.80
N TYR A 100 -10.35 12.78 3.95
CA TYR A 100 -10.28 12.08 2.67
C TYR A 100 -8.90 11.48 2.42
N VAL A 101 -8.89 10.28 1.83
CA VAL A 101 -7.67 9.61 1.39
C VAL A 101 -7.80 9.23 -0.08
N VAL A 102 -6.73 9.46 -0.84
CA VAL A 102 -6.58 8.93 -2.21
C VAL A 102 -5.46 7.90 -2.22
N LEU A 103 -5.80 6.63 -2.51
CA LEU A 103 -4.83 5.56 -2.72
C LEU A 103 -4.31 5.63 -4.15
N SER A 104 -3.00 5.83 -4.32
CA SER A 104 -2.37 6.00 -5.64
C SER A 104 -0.93 5.47 -5.71
N THR A 105 -0.63 4.39 -4.95
CA THR A 105 0.71 3.79 -4.90
C THR A 105 1.04 2.89 -6.10
N GLY A 106 0.18 2.88 -7.13
CA GLY A 106 0.36 2.06 -8.32
C GLY A 106 -0.21 0.64 -8.18
N ALA A 107 0.19 -0.27 -9.06
CA ALA A 107 -0.25 -1.66 -9.01
C ALA A 107 0.32 -2.36 -7.78
N SER A 108 -0.50 -3.23 -7.17
CA SER A 108 -0.06 -4.08 -6.05
C SER A 108 1.14 -4.92 -6.43
N ARG A 109 1.96 -5.23 -5.44
CA ARG A 109 3.15 -6.06 -5.63
C ARG A 109 2.78 -7.49 -6.00
N SER A 110 3.67 -8.13 -6.74
CA SER A 110 3.60 -9.57 -6.96
C SER A 110 3.96 -10.29 -5.65
N THR A 111 3.22 -11.34 -5.34
CA THR A 111 3.61 -12.33 -4.32
C THR A 111 5.03 -12.82 -4.62
N PRO A 112 5.93 -12.89 -3.64
CA PRO A 112 7.26 -13.45 -3.83
C PRO A 112 7.17 -14.85 -4.47
N PRO A 113 8.09 -15.23 -5.35
CA PRO A 113 8.07 -16.55 -6.00
C PRO A 113 8.61 -17.65 -5.06
N ILE A 114 8.00 -17.76 -3.88
CA ILE A 114 8.30 -18.81 -2.91
C ILE A 114 7.24 -19.91 -3.06
N PRO A 115 7.63 -21.17 -3.25
CA PRO A 115 6.70 -22.30 -3.33
C PRO A 115 5.72 -22.33 -2.15
N GLY A 116 4.45 -22.65 -2.43
CA GLY A 116 3.38 -22.71 -1.45
C GLY A 116 2.65 -21.38 -1.20
N LEU A 117 3.26 -20.21 -1.46
CA LEU A 117 2.59 -18.92 -1.18
C LEU A 117 1.33 -18.70 -2.03
N ARG A 118 1.39 -19.03 -3.32
CA ARG A 118 0.24 -18.85 -4.22
C ARG A 118 -0.77 -19.97 -4.08
N GLU A 119 -0.28 -21.18 -3.93
CA GLU A 119 -1.07 -22.40 -3.83
C GLU A 119 -1.93 -22.40 -2.55
N LEU A 120 -1.42 -21.82 -1.47
CA LEU A 120 -2.08 -21.75 -0.17
C LEU A 120 -2.68 -20.37 0.13
N GLU A 121 -2.85 -19.50 -0.88
CA GLU A 121 -3.49 -18.20 -0.73
C GLU A 121 -4.95 -18.37 -0.26
N GLY A 122 -5.32 -17.69 0.84
CA GLY A 122 -6.60 -17.87 1.52
C GLY A 122 -6.70 -19.14 2.37
N HIS A 123 -5.68 -20.01 2.34
CA HIS A 123 -5.59 -21.24 3.11
C HIS A 123 -4.37 -21.22 4.04
N GLY A 124 -4.22 -20.14 4.76
CA GLY A 124 -3.08 -19.90 5.67
C GLY A 124 -2.11 -18.85 5.18
N VAL A 125 -2.15 -18.46 3.90
CA VAL A 125 -1.43 -17.29 3.38
C VAL A 125 -2.38 -16.10 3.32
N SER A 126 -2.04 -15.01 4.01
CA SER A 126 -2.80 -13.76 4.09
C SER A 126 -1.92 -12.55 3.71
N TYR A 127 -2.56 -11.45 3.33
CA TYR A 127 -1.94 -10.15 3.03
C TYR A 127 -2.48 -9.02 3.90
N CYS A 128 -3.28 -9.33 4.92
CA CYS A 128 -3.91 -8.33 5.78
C CYS A 128 -4.04 -8.85 7.21
N ALA A 129 -3.17 -8.38 8.12
CA ALA A 129 -3.23 -8.76 9.53
C ALA A 129 -4.57 -8.37 10.16
N VAL A 130 -5.00 -7.13 9.99
CA VAL A 130 -6.26 -6.63 10.57
C VAL A 130 -7.49 -7.42 10.10
N CYS A 131 -7.48 -7.90 8.82
CA CYS A 131 -8.60 -8.67 8.27
C CYS A 131 -8.70 -10.07 8.86
N ASP A 132 -7.55 -10.74 9.02
CA ASP A 132 -7.51 -12.20 9.20
C ASP A 132 -6.96 -12.65 10.55
N ALA A 133 -6.38 -11.75 11.38
CA ALA A 133 -5.80 -12.09 12.70
C ALA A 133 -6.74 -12.92 13.58
N PHE A 134 -8.04 -12.65 13.52
CA PHE A 134 -9.04 -13.33 14.34
C PHE A 134 -9.06 -14.86 14.10
N PHE A 135 -8.83 -15.32 12.87
CA PHE A 135 -8.80 -16.75 12.53
C PHE A 135 -7.57 -17.49 13.09
N TYR A 136 -6.57 -16.72 13.54
CA TYR A 136 -5.31 -17.22 14.08
C TYR A 136 -5.17 -16.95 15.59
N ARG A 137 -6.27 -16.65 16.29
CA ARG A 137 -6.25 -16.41 17.73
C ARG A 137 -5.58 -17.56 18.48
N GLY A 138 -4.54 -17.22 19.26
CA GLY A 138 -3.78 -18.18 20.06
C GLY A 138 -2.90 -19.16 19.27
N LYS A 139 -2.79 -19.01 17.94
CA LYS A 139 -1.94 -19.84 17.06
C LYS A 139 -0.62 -19.15 16.78
N ASP A 140 0.39 -19.95 16.42
CA ASP A 140 1.68 -19.45 15.97
C ASP A 140 1.61 -19.07 14.49
N VAL A 141 2.02 -17.85 14.17
CA VAL A 141 2.01 -17.33 12.79
C VAL A 141 3.34 -16.70 12.42
N ALA A 142 3.58 -16.54 11.12
CA ALA A 142 4.72 -15.84 10.59
C ALA A 142 4.31 -14.56 9.85
N VAL A 143 5.22 -13.58 9.82
CA VAL A 143 5.13 -12.42 8.92
C VAL A 143 6.33 -12.48 7.99
N LEU A 144 6.09 -12.59 6.69
CA LEU A 144 7.12 -12.59 5.67
C LEU A 144 7.42 -11.16 5.23
N GLY A 145 8.60 -10.68 5.55
CA GLY A 145 9.08 -9.33 5.23
C GLY A 145 10.17 -8.86 6.19
N SER A 146 10.85 -7.77 5.86
CA SER A 146 11.99 -7.26 6.63
C SER A 146 11.97 -5.75 6.90
N GLY A 147 10.97 -5.04 6.36
CA GLY A 147 10.82 -3.59 6.50
C GLY A 147 9.75 -3.17 7.50
N GLU A 148 9.56 -1.87 7.66
CA GLU A 148 8.60 -1.27 8.58
C GLU A 148 7.16 -1.75 8.35
N TYR A 149 6.77 -2.03 7.11
CA TYR A 149 5.46 -2.62 6.82
C TYR A 149 5.28 -3.98 7.48
N ALA A 150 6.29 -4.87 7.41
CA ALA A 150 6.24 -6.16 8.09
C ALA A 150 6.20 -6.01 9.62
N MET A 151 6.92 -5.04 10.17
CA MET A 151 6.91 -4.74 11.61
C MET A 151 5.53 -4.22 12.06
N HIS A 152 4.91 -3.38 11.25
CA HIS A 152 3.55 -2.90 11.50
C HIS A 152 2.53 -4.05 11.49
N GLU A 153 2.55 -4.93 10.46
CA GLU A 153 1.67 -6.10 10.42
C GLU A 153 1.89 -7.04 11.62
N ALA A 154 3.15 -7.24 12.03
CA ALA A 154 3.46 -8.03 13.23
C ALA A 154 2.88 -7.40 14.50
N GLY A 155 2.96 -6.07 14.63
CA GLY A 155 2.35 -5.33 15.75
C GLY A 155 0.84 -5.51 15.84
N GLU A 156 0.14 -5.55 14.71
CA GLU A 156 -1.30 -5.81 14.63
C GLU A 156 -1.66 -7.25 15.04
N LEU A 157 -0.77 -8.22 14.79
CA LEU A 157 -0.99 -9.64 15.09
C LEU A 157 -0.72 -9.98 16.57
N LEU A 158 0.34 -9.43 17.17
CA LEU A 158 0.81 -9.78 18.51
C LEU A 158 -0.28 -9.79 19.59
N PRO A 159 -1.23 -8.85 19.62
CA PRO A 159 -2.30 -8.85 20.64
C PRO A 159 -3.31 -9.99 20.49
N VAL A 160 -3.33 -10.68 19.35
CA VAL A 160 -4.40 -11.63 18.98
C VAL A 160 -3.90 -13.07 18.91
N VAL A 161 -2.71 -13.28 18.35
CA VAL A 161 -2.18 -14.62 18.04
C VAL A 161 -1.34 -15.18 19.20
N GLY A 162 -0.93 -16.43 19.13
CA GLY A 162 -0.10 -17.10 20.16
C GLY A 162 1.35 -16.63 20.12
N SER A 163 1.94 -16.58 18.93
CA SER A 163 3.26 -15.98 18.70
C SER A 163 3.41 -15.49 17.26
N VAL A 164 4.32 -14.52 17.06
CA VAL A 164 4.66 -13.98 15.72
C VAL A 164 6.15 -14.21 15.48
N THR A 165 6.50 -14.81 14.34
CA THR A 165 7.87 -14.91 13.84
C THR A 165 8.02 -14.11 12.56
N ILE A 166 8.95 -13.15 12.56
CA ILE A 166 9.32 -12.41 11.35
C ILE A 166 10.26 -13.30 10.52
N LEU A 167 9.91 -13.51 9.27
CA LEU A 167 10.71 -14.28 8.30
C LEU A 167 11.28 -13.28 7.27
N THR A 168 12.58 -13.02 7.33
CA THR A 168 13.20 -12.06 6.39
C THR A 168 13.61 -12.69 5.07
N ASN A 169 13.59 -14.02 4.96
CA ASN A 169 14.03 -14.77 3.79
C ASN A 169 15.45 -14.37 3.32
N GLY A 170 16.37 -14.23 4.26
CA GLY A 170 17.75 -13.84 3.98
C GLY A 170 17.98 -12.34 3.76
N ALA A 171 16.95 -11.51 3.79
CA ALA A 171 17.09 -10.05 3.70
C ALA A 171 17.55 -9.45 5.04
N GLU A 172 18.21 -8.30 4.97
CA GLU A 172 18.53 -7.51 6.14
C GLU A 172 17.27 -6.92 6.77
N LEU A 173 17.15 -6.99 8.10
CA LEU A 173 16.07 -6.36 8.82
C LEU A 173 16.28 -4.83 8.83
N THR A 174 15.37 -4.09 8.23
CA THR A 174 15.42 -2.62 8.17
C THR A 174 14.37 -1.94 9.04
N GLY A 175 13.41 -2.70 9.58
CA GLY A 175 12.43 -2.24 10.55
C GLY A 175 12.83 -2.53 11.99
N VAL A 176 12.15 -1.89 12.94
CA VAL A 176 12.33 -2.13 14.37
C VAL A 176 11.48 -3.32 14.81
N LEU A 177 12.11 -4.40 15.25
CA LEU A 177 11.41 -5.61 15.68
C LEU A 177 10.46 -5.31 16.85
N PRO A 178 9.15 -5.58 16.73
CA PRO A 178 8.20 -5.36 17.81
C PRO A 178 8.51 -6.25 19.02
N GLU A 179 8.30 -5.68 20.22
CA GLU A 179 8.45 -6.45 21.47
C GLU A 179 7.53 -7.68 21.46
N GLY A 180 8.08 -8.85 21.75
CA GLY A 180 7.38 -10.13 21.73
C GLY A 180 7.41 -10.88 20.39
N ALA A 181 7.85 -10.26 19.30
CA ALA A 181 8.07 -10.95 18.04
C ALA A 181 9.42 -11.68 18.04
N LYS A 182 9.46 -12.85 17.37
CA LYS A 182 10.69 -13.59 17.08
C LYS A 182 11.21 -13.21 15.70
N LEU A 183 12.51 -13.38 15.49
CA LEU A 183 13.15 -13.12 14.20
C LEU A 183 13.80 -14.42 13.67
N ASP A 184 13.54 -14.75 12.42
CA ASP A 184 14.20 -15.79 11.67
C ASP A 184 14.68 -15.23 10.32
N THR A 185 15.98 -15.25 10.10
CA THR A 185 16.62 -14.67 8.93
C THR A 185 16.98 -15.69 7.86
N ARG A 186 16.68 -16.97 8.08
CA ARG A 186 17.00 -18.05 7.14
C ARG A 186 16.25 -17.86 5.82
N LYS A 187 16.86 -18.38 4.76
CA LYS A 187 16.21 -18.42 3.44
C LYS A 187 15.15 -19.51 3.42
N ILE A 188 13.99 -19.14 2.86
CA ILE A 188 12.82 -20.01 2.79
C ILE A 188 12.90 -20.85 1.53
N ALA A 189 12.73 -22.17 1.70
CA ALA A 189 12.56 -23.10 0.60
C ALA A 189 11.09 -23.19 0.15
N ALA A 190 10.14 -23.33 1.09
CA ALA A 190 8.71 -23.44 0.79
C ALA A 190 7.83 -23.17 2.02
N PHE A 191 6.56 -22.84 1.77
CA PHE A 191 5.46 -22.98 2.73
C PHE A 191 4.68 -24.24 2.38
N GLU A 192 4.42 -25.08 3.37
CA GLU A 192 3.88 -26.42 3.16
C GLU A 192 2.71 -26.71 4.10
N GLY A 193 1.83 -27.64 3.68
CA GLY A 193 0.74 -28.19 4.46
C GLY A 193 -0.28 -28.93 3.58
N ASP A 194 -1.17 -29.69 4.18
CA ASP A 194 -2.22 -30.42 3.49
C ASP A 194 -3.48 -29.54 3.36
N GLY A 195 -3.52 -28.76 2.28
CA GLY A 195 -4.61 -27.84 1.99
C GLY A 195 -4.62 -26.54 2.80
N VAL A 196 -3.81 -26.42 3.86
CA VAL A 196 -3.60 -25.20 4.66
C VAL A 196 -2.13 -25.10 5.05
N VAL A 197 -1.66 -23.89 5.39
CA VAL A 197 -0.28 -23.70 5.87
C VAL A 197 -0.11 -24.40 7.22
N GLU A 198 0.89 -25.28 7.33
CA GLU A 198 1.25 -25.98 8.56
C GLU A 198 2.68 -25.70 9.00
N LYS A 199 3.57 -25.38 8.05
CA LYS A 199 4.97 -25.07 8.34
C LYS A 199 5.60 -24.24 7.22
N VAL A 200 6.72 -23.61 7.55
CA VAL A 200 7.71 -23.09 6.61
C VAL A 200 8.95 -23.98 6.67
N THR A 201 9.50 -24.35 5.52
CA THR A 201 10.78 -25.07 5.38
C THR A 201 11.85 -24.11 4.89
N PHE A 202 13.08 -24.28 5.36
CA PHE A 202 14.21 -23.45 5.03
C PHE A 202 15.21 -24.19 4.12
N GLU A 203 16.09 -23.44 3.44
CA GLU A 203 17.11 -24.03 2.55
C GLU A 203 18.12 -24.92 3.31
N ASP A 204 18.25 -24.77 4.62
CA ASP A 204 19.10 -25.62 5.48
C ASP A 204 18.46 -26.97 5.82
N GLY A 205 17.24 -27.22 5.40
CA GLY A 205 16.48 -28.45 5.66
C GLY A 205 15.66 -28.43 6.95
N GLU A 206 15.81 -27.44 7.79
CA GLU A 206 15.01 -27.27 9.00
C GLU A 206 13.62 -26.72 8.67
N SER A 207 12.70 -26.82 9.63
CA SER A 207 11.35 -26.29 9.48
C SER A 207 10.85 -25.60 10.75
N LEU A 208 9.91 -24.69 10.59
CA LEU A 208 9.18 -24.03 11.67
C LEU A 208 7.69 -24.27 11.47
N ALA A 209 7.02 -24.88 12.48
CA ALA A 209 5.58 -25.05 12.48
C ALA A 209 4.89 -23.71 12.65
N ILE A 210 3.94 -23.40 11.76
CA ILE A 210 3.12 -22.19 11.78
C ILE A 210 1.73 -22.53 11.29
N SER A 211 0.71 -21.80 11.75
CA SER A 211 -0.68 -21.96 11.29
C SER A 211 -1.05 -21.00 10.16
N GLY A 212 -0.19 -20.03 9.87
CA GLY A 212 -0.39 -19.07 8.79
C GLY A 212 0.80 -18.16 8.61
N VAL A 213 0.86 -17.53 7.44
CA VAL A 213 1.86 -16.52 7.08
C VAL A 213 1.20 -15.27 6.51
N PHE A 214 1.60 -14.12 7.01
CA PHE A 214 1.17 -12.81 6.55
C PHE A 214 2.25 -12.20 5.67
N VAL A 215 1.95 -11.98 4.40
CA VAL A 215 2.93 -11.51 3.40
C VAL A 215 2.99 -9.99 3.42
N ALA A 216 4.07 -9.45 3.96
CA ALA A 216 4.31 -8.01 4.12
C ALA A 216 5.68 -7.60 3.54
N VAL A 217 5.96 -8.05 2.31
CA VAL A 217 7.21 -7.78 1.62
C VAL A 217 7.23 -6.38 1.04
N GLY A 218 8.18 -5.58 1.46
CA GLY A 218 8.46 -4.23 1.00
C GLY A 218 7.57 -3.15 1.62
N VAL A 219 6.76 -2.38 0.88
CA VAL A 219 5.86 -1.33 1.41
C VAL A 219 4.39 -1.70 1.17
N ALA A 220 3.47 -1.19 2.00
CA ALA A 220 2.04 -1.42 1.84
C ALA A 220 1.55 -0.93 0.47
N GLY A 221 0.93 -1.82 -0.28
CA GLY A 221 0.30 -1.48 -1.55
C GLY A 221 -1.07 -0.81 -1.36
N SER A 222 -1.55 -0.07 -2.37
CA SER A 222 -2.89 0.53 -2.31
C SER A 222 -3.99 -0.50 -2.04
N THR A 223 -3.89 -1.70 -2.61
CA THR A 223 -4.89 -2.76 -2.43
C THR A 223 -4.86 -3.32 -1.00
N ASP A 224 -3.66 -3.44 -0.40
CA ASP A 224 -3.53 -3.91 0.98
C ASP A 224 -4.12 -2.87 1.95
N LEU A 225 -3.80 -1.59 1.75
CA LEU A 225 -4.39 -0.49 2.52
C LEU A 225 -5.93 -0.41 2.34
N ALA A 226 -6.43 -0.60 1.12
CA ALA A 226 -7.86 -0.59 0.84
C ALA A 226 -8.60 -1.71 1.57
N LYS A 227 -8.06 -2.92 1.57
CA LYS A 227 -8.62 -4.09 2.28
C LYS A 227 -8.74 -3.85 3.79
N LYS A 228 -7.75 -3.19 4.41
CA LYS A 228 -7.79 -2.84 5.85
C LYS A 228 -8.99 -1.98 6.22
N LEU A 229 -9.50 -1.17 5.30
CA LEU A 229 -10.69 -0.35 5.49
C LEU A 229 -11.98 -1.01 5.00
N GLY A 230 -11.94 -2.25 4.51
CA GLY A 230 -13.10 -2.94 3.95
C GLY A 230 -13.51 -2.43 2.56
N ALA A 231 -12.59 -1.81 1.83
CA ALA A 231 -12.87 -1.42 0.45
C ALA A 231 -12.97 -2.66 -0.45
N ALA A 232 -13.94 -2.64 -1.35
CA ALA A 232 -14.17 -3.72 -2.30
C ALA A 232 -12.99 -3.83 -3.29
N THR A 233 -12.50 -5.05 -3.47
CA THR A 233 -11.39 -5.34 -4.39
C THR A 233 -11.74 -6.54 -5.26
N GLU A 234 -11.14 -6.60 -6.45
CA GLU A 234 -11.21 -7.77 -7.32
C GLU A 234 -9.79 -8.12 -7.78
N GLY A 235 -9.28 -9.26 -7.31
CA GLY A 235 -7.85 -9.57 -7.42
C GLY A 235 -7.01 -8.47 -6.78
N ASN A 236 -6.08 -7.93 -7.56
CA ASN A 236 -5.16 -6.86 -7.12
C ASN A 236 -5.64 -5.46 -7.50
N ARG A 237 -6.93 -5.26 -7.76
CA ARG A 237 -7.48 -3.94 -8.08
C ARG A 237 -8.53 -3.50 -7.07
N ILE A 238 -8.53 -2.21 -6.76
CA ILE A 238 -9.55 -1.56 -5.95
C ILE A 238 -10.73 -1.22 -6.85
N LEU A 239 -11.94 -1.61 -6.45
CA LEU A 239 -13.15 -1.25 -7.17
C LEU A 239 -13.55 0.19 -6.83
N VAL A 240 -13.74 0.99 -7.86
CA VAL A 240 -14.15 2.40 -7.75
C VAL A 240 -15.30 2.69 -8.72
N ASP A 241 -16.10 3.70 -8.39
CA ASP A 241 -17.11 4.26 -9.29
C ASP A 241 -16.49 5.21 -10.33
N GLU A 242 -17.34 5.84 -11.16
CA GLU A 242 -16.90 6.82 -12.16
C GLU A 242 -16.26 8.08 -11.55
N LYS A 243 -16.47 8.32 -10.26
CA LYS A 243 -15.89 9.43 -9.49
C LYS A 243 -14.60 9.04 -8.78
N MET A 244 -14.09 7.84 -9.01
CA MET A 244 -12.96 7.23 -8.31
C MET A 244 -13.20 7.02 -6.81
N ALA A 245 -14.44 7.04 -6.34
CA ALA A 245 -14.79 6.71 -4.96
C ALA A 245 -14.90 5.19 -4.78
N THR A 246 -14.39 4.70 -3.64
CA THR A 246 -14.62 3.32 -3.21
C THR A 246 -15.98 3.20 -2.50
N ASN A 247 -16.35 1.99 -2.07
CA ASN A 247 -17.50 1.79 -1.18
C ASN A 247 -17.29 2.33 0.25
N VAL A 248 -16.07 2.77 0.58
CA VAL A 248 -15.73 3.33 1.90
C VAL A 248 -15.82 4.85 1.84
N PRO A 249 -16.66 5.50 2.67
CA PRO A 249 -16.78 6.95 2.68
C PRO A 249 -15.44 7.67 2.91
N GLY A 250 -15.14 8.66 2.10
CA GLY A 250 -13.89 9.44 2.19
C GLY A 250 -12.66 8.76 1.58
N LEU A 251 -12.78 7.49 1.14
CA LEU A 251 -11.70 6.75 0.51
C LEU A 251 -11.86 6.71 -1.01
N TYR A 252 -10.85 7.18 -1.72
CA TYR A 252 -10.74 7.19 -3.18
C TYR A 252 -9.52 6.39 -3.63
N ALA A 253 -9.53 5.93 -4.87
CA ALA A 253 -8.37 5.28 -5.47
C ALA A 253 -8.19 5.71 -6.93
N ALA A 254 -6.93 5.86 -7.37
CA ALA A 254 -6.61 6.32 -8.71
C ALA A 254 -5.28 5.75 -9.22
N GLY A 255 -5.18 5.56 -10.50
CA GLY A 255 -3.98 5.02 -11.16
C GLY A 255 -4.02 3.50 -11.24
N ASP A 256 -2.87 2.88 -11.30
CA ASP A 256 -2.74 1.44 -11.63
C ASP A 256 -3.39 0.52 -10.60
N CYS A 257 -3.58 0.98 -9.36
CA CYS A 257 -4.28 0.23 -8.32
C CYS A 257 -5.76 -0.03 -8.61
N THR A 258 -6.36 0.69 -9.57
CA THR A 258 -7.74 0.45 -10.01
C THR A 258 -7.84 -0.49 -11.22
N GLY A 259 -6.71 -1.04 -11.68
CA GLY A 259 -6.66 -1.91 -12.85
C GLY A 259 -6.83 -1.18 -14.20
N GLY A 260 -7.17 -1.93 -15.24
CA GLY A 260 -7.32 -1.41 -16.59
C GLY A 260 -5.98 -1.09 -17.27
N MET A 261 -5.96 -0.09 -18.15
CA MET A 261 -4.77 0.31 -18.91
C MET A 261 -3.72 0.92 -17.97
N LEU A 262 -2.54 0.30 -17.87
CA LEU A 262 -1.44 0.75 -17.01
C LEU A 262 -0.61 1.82 -17.76
N GLN A 263 -1.10 3.06 -17.80
CA GLN A 263 -0.49 4.17 -18.53
C GLN A 263 -0.56 5.47 -17.73
N ILE A 264 0.42 6.35 -17.93
CA ILE A 264 0.50 7.67 -17.30
C ILE A 264 -0.76 8.49 -17.59
N ALA A 265 -1.22 8.51 -18.84
CA ALA A 265 -2.41 9.27 -19.25
C ALA A 265 -3.67 8.87 -18.46
N LYS A 266 -3.89 7.55 -18.26
CA LYS A 266 -5.00 7.05 -17.44
C LYS A 266 -4.81 7.42 -15.97
N ALA A 267 -3.60 7.28 -15.43
CA ALA A 267 -3.29 7.61 -14.05
C ALA A 267 -3.54 9.10 -13.77
N VAL A 268 -3.11 10.00 -14.65
CA VAL A 268 -3.34 11.44 -14.58
C VAL A 268 -4.84 11.76 -14.64
N TYR A 269 -5.57 11.15 -15.57
CA TYR A 269 -7.03 11.33 -15.67
C TYR A 269 -7.75 10.92 -14.39
N GLN A 270 -7.45 9.73 -13.88
CA GLN A 270 -8.11 9.22 -12.67
C GLN A 270 -7.76 10.04 -11.43
N GLY A 271 -6.51 10.52 -11.32
CA GLY A 271 -6.13 11.44 -10.26
C GLY A 271 -6.94 12.75 -10.32
N ALA A 272 -7.04 13.34 -11.50
CA ALA A 272 -7.85 14.55 -11.72
C ALA A 272 -9.33 14.31 -11.34
N GLN A 273 -9.87 13.16 -11.73
CA GLN A 273 -11.25 12.77 -11.42
C GLN A 273 -11.46 12.61 -9.91
N ALA A 274 -10.57 11.90 -9.21
CA ALA A 274 -10.61 11.74 -7.75
C ALA A 274 -10.56 13.10 -7.03
N GLY A 275 -9.58 13.94 -7.38
CA GLY A 275 -9.43 15.26 -6.78
C GLY A 275 -10.66 16.16 -7.01
N THR A 276 -11.21 16.17 -8.23
CA THR A 276 -12.42 16.93 -8.55
C THR A 276 -13.63 16.42 -7.78
N SER A 277 -13.77 15.10 -7.64
CA SER A 277 -14.87 14.46 -6.90
C SER A 277 -14.83 14.79 -5.41
N ILE A 278 -13.65 14.73 -4.79
CA ILE A 278 -13.45 15.14 -3.39
C ILE A 278 -13.86 16.62 -3.20
N VAL A 279 -13.42 17.52 -4.07
CA VAL A 279 -13.78 18.94 -4.00
C VAL A 279 -15.28 19.13 -4.11
N ALA A 280 -15.95 18.42 -5.02
CA ALA A 280 -17.40 18.48 -5.17
C ALA A 280 -18.13 17.97 -3.92
N GLU A 281 -17.64 16.92 -3.27
CA GLU A 281 -18.20 16.41 -2.02
C GLU A 281 -18.04 17.39 -0.86
N ILE A 282 -16.84 17.98 -0.70
CA ILE A 282 -16.57 18.99 0.33
C ILE A 282 -17.51 20.20 0.18
N ARG A 283 -17.75 20.63 -1.06
CA ARG A 283 -18.65 21.76 -1.32
C ARG A 283 -20.11 21.48 -1.00
N LYS A 284 -20.55 20.22 -1.12
CA LYS A 284 -21.92 19.82 -0.75
C LYS A 284 -22.16 19.75 0.75
N LYS A 285 -21.09 19.58 1.54
CA LYS A 285 -21.15 19.50 3.01
C LYS A 285 -21.06 20.87 3.70
N LYS A 286 -20.79 21.93 2.94
CA LYS A 286 -20.81 23.33 3.38
C LYS A 286 -22.18 23.96 3.13
#